data_207512e68c554791134c2a481acc3a4d
#
_entry.id   207512e68c554791134c2a481acc3a4d
#
_cell.length_a   1.000
_cell.length_b   1.000
_cell.length_c   1.000
_cell.angle_alpha   90.00
_cell.angle_beta   90.00
_cell.angle_gamma   90.00
#
_symmetry.space_group_name_H-M   'P 1'
#
loop_
_entity.id
_entity.type
_entity.pdbx_description
1 polymer ?
#
loop_
_entity_poly.entity_id
_entity_poly.type
_entity_poly.pdbx_seq_one_letter_code
_entity_poly.pdbx_strand_id
1 'polypeptide(L)'
;MTLLDQLDASVADVEQVVVRRHLTLALVVELPDGTPLGPLRDFGDGTDLQVSVEPVDSTPTELRLGVVVTVIARQLTPADLASVADVIAGVGGNIDRILRLSRYPVFSYELTVSGAGIDELRVELVETARRRNLDIAIQHDGLGRRSQRLVVLDVDSTLIRNEVIELLAAEAGCEEQVAAITTAAMAGELDFEAALRERVRLLAGLDELAMARARSHLRLSPGARTFIRTLRRLGFRIAIVSGGFTYFTDHLRHQLDIDHAFANELEIVNGRLTGELVGPVVDRRRKAVLLREVADVEGIPLDQTVAVGDGANDLDMLAAAGLGIAFNAKPIVRDAADTSLSVPYLDAILFVLGVRRSEVEAADAADHFDRYDPELDDLLD
;
A
#
# COMPACT_ATOMS: atom_id res chain seq x y z
N MET A 1 38.35 10.13 -12.22
CA MET A 1 38.06 10.82 -13.50
C MET A 1 39.31 11.21 -14.27
N THR A 2 40.30 11.90 -13.67
CA THR A 2 41.55 12.31 -14.38
C THR A 2 42.31 11.12 -15.00
N LEU A 3 42.37 9.96 -14.33
CA LEU A 3 43.04 8.77 -14.88
C LEU A 3 42.25 8.21 -16.10
N LEU A 4 40.92 8.18 -16.04
CA LEU A 4 40.10 7.74 -17.17
C LEU A 4 40.25 8.65 -18.38
N ASP A 5 40.33 9.96 -18.15
CA ASP A 5 40.61 10.95 -19.19
C ASP A 5 41.97 10.73 -19.86
N GLN A 6 42.99 10.41 -19.06
CA GLN A 6 44.36 10.08 -19.56
C GLN A 6 44.41 8.78 -20.39
N LEU A 7 43.43 7.87 -20.15
CA LEU A 7 43.33 6.61 -20.88
C LEU A 7 42.36 6.71 -22.08
N ASP A 8 41.86 7.91 -22.38
CA ASP A 8 40.87 8.16 -23.42
C ASP A 8 39.60 7.27 -23.25
N ALA A 9 39.24 7.06 -21.99
CA ALA A 9 38.10 6.21 -21.61
C ALA A 9 36.79 6.99 -21.69
N SER A 10 35.76 6.36 -22.20
CA SER A 10 34.38 6.86 -22.07
C SER A 10 33.67 6.17 -20.90
N VAL A 11 32.90 6.92 -20.12
CA VAL A 11 32.10 6.38 -19.01
C VAL A 11 30.72 6.03 -19.55
N ALA A 12 30.44 4.73 -19.61
CA ALA A 12 29.14 4.21 -20.07
C ALA A 12 28.10 4.22 -18.95
N ASP A 13 28.52 3.93 -17.71
CA ASP A 13 27.61 3.96 -16.55
C ASP A 13 28.37 4.29 -15.27
N VAL A 14 27.65 4.86 -14.27
CA VAL A 14 28.21 5.19 -12.96
C VAL A 14 27.17 5.03 -11.87
N GLU A 15 27.50 4.26 -10.85
CA GLU A 15 26.69 4.15 -9.64
C GLU A 15 27.55 4.42 -8.40
N GLN A 16 27.05 5.28 -7.51
CA GLN A 16 27.70 5.57 -6.24
C GLN A 16 26.77 5.26 -5.09
N VAL A 17 27.22 4.46 -4.16
CA VAL A 17 26.49 4.11 -2.96
C VAL A 17 27.29 4.48 -1.73
N VAL A 18 26.67 5.20 -0.79
CA VAL A 18 27.25 5.52 0.50
C VAL A 18 26.48 4.80 1.60
N VAL A 19 27.12 3.82 2.24
CA VAL A 19 26.55 3.11 3.38
C VAL A 19 27.29 3.57 4.64
N ARG A 20 26.64 4.36 5.48
CA ARG A 20 27.23 5.01 6.65
C ARG A 20 28.42 5.89 6.24
N ARG A 21 29.67 5.39 6.41
CA ARG A 21 30.92 6.10 6.08
C ARG A 21 31.69 5.41 4.96
N HIS A 22 31.17 4.33 4.42
CA HIS A 22 31.79 3.61 3.31
C HIS A 22 31.15 4.04 2.00
N LEU A 23 31.98 4.49 1.08
CA LEU A 23 31.60 4.85 -0.29
C LEU A 23 32.03 3.73 -1.21
N THR A 24 31.10 3.23 -2.01
CA THR A 24 31.38 2.34 -3.14
C THR A 24 31.02 3.09 -4.41
N LEU A 25 31.96 3.16 -5.35
CA LEU A 25 31.78 3.72 -6.67
C LEU A 25 31.97 2.61 -7.70
N ALA A 26 30.94 2.28 -8.45
CA ALA A 26 31.04 1.39 -9.60
C ALA A 26 31.03 2.24 -10.88
N LEU A 27 31.93 1.92 -11.80
CA LEU A 27 32.02 2.58 -13.10
C LEU A 27 32.08 1.51 -14.18
N VAL A 28 31.23 1.65 -15.21
CA VAL A 28 31.38 0.93 -16.46
C VAL A 28 32.05 1.86 -17.46
N VAL A 29 33.20 1.46 -17.94
CA VAL A 29 34.00 2.30 -18.84
C VAL A 29 34.35 1.55 -20.12
N GLU A 30 34.26 2.23 -21.24
CA GLU A 30 34.78 1.75 -22.51
C GLU A 30 36.17 2.29 -22.72
N LEU A 31 37.13 1.41 -23.04
CA LEU A 31 38.52 1.74 -23.27
C LEU A 31 38.86 1.48 -24.74
N PRO A 32 39.74 2.29 -25.34
CA PRO A 32 40.29 1.99 -26.65
C PRO A 32 41.00 0.64 -26.68
N ASP A 33 40.94 -0.03 -27.84
CA ASP A 33 41.57 -1.33 -28.03
C ASP A 33 43.07 -1.29 -27.65
N GLY A 34 43.45 -2.27 -26.82
CA GLY A 34 44.85 -2.40 -26.39
C GLY A 34 45.27 -1.51 -25.22
N THR A 35 44.34 -0.76 -24.61
CA THR A 35 44.63 0.05 -23.42
C THR A 35 45.05 -0.85 -22.26
N PRO A 36 46.23 -0.57 -21.61
CA PRO A 36 46.70 -1.37 -20.50
C PRO A 36 45.82 -1.14 -19.24
N LEU A 37 45.35 -2.21 -18.60
CA LEU A 37 44.54 -2.15 -17.37
C LEU A 37 45.38 -1.95 -16.09
N GLY A 38 46.71 -2.05 -16.16
CA GLY A 38 47.58 -1.84 -15.02
C GLY A 38 47.32 -0.53 -14.27
N PRO A 39 47.32 0.63 -14.93
CA PRO A 39 47.07 1.91 -14.27
C PRO A 39 45.73 2.01 -13.52
N LEU A 40 44.71 1.29 -14.00
CA LEU A 40 43.39 1.22 -13.31
C LEU A 40 43.49 0.34 -12.08
N ARG A 41 44.14 -0.82 -12.16
CA ARG A 41 44.32 -1.73 -11.03
C ARG A 41 45.15 -1.16 -9.93
N ASP A 42 46.24 -0.44 -10.33
CA ASP A 42 47.17 0.15 -9.40
C ASP A 42 46.70 1.52 -8.85
N PHE A 43 45.52 2.00 -9.30
CA PHE A 43 44.98 3.31 -8.89
C PHE A 43 44.74 3.42 -7.37
N GLY A 44 44.48 2.32 -6.71
CA GLY A 44 44.30 2.23 -5.25
C GLY A 44 45.62 2.20 -4.46
N ASP A 45 46.76 1.94 -5.12
CA ASP A 45 48.05 1.75 -4.45
C ASP A 45 48.52 3.03 -3.73
N GLY A 46 48.84 2.87 -2.46
CA GLY A 46 49.26 4.00 -1.61
C GLY A 46 48.10 4.88 -1.09
N THR A 47 46.85 4.45 -1.29
CA THR A 47 45.64 5.09 -0.77
C THR A 47 44.83 4.10 0.07
N ASP A 48 43.80 4.60 0.78
CA ASP A 48 42.85 3.73 1.50
C ASP A 48 41.71 3.17 0.58
N LEU A 49 41.92 3.22 -0.75
CA LEU A 49 40.94 2.75 -1.73
C LEU A 49 41.20 1.29 -2.10
N GLN A 50 40.15 0.48 -2.13
CA GLN A 50 40.17 -0.83 -2.75
C GLN A 50 39.57 -0.72 -4.16
N VAL A 51 40.37 -1.11 -5.18
CA VAL A 51 39.96 -1.05 -6.58
C VAL A 51 39.93 -2.45 -7.15
N SER A 52 38.80 -2.84 -7.73
CA SER A 52 38.67 -4.06 -8.53
C SER A 52 38.37 -3.67 -9.98
N VAL A 53 39.04 -4.32 -10.92
CA VAL A 53 38.85 -4.08 -12.36
C VAL A 53 38.55 -5.40 -13.03
N GLU A 54 37.37 -5.54 -13.56
CA GLU A 54 36.87 -6.75 -14.22
C GLU A 54 36.36 -6.40 -15.63
N PRO A 55 36.59 -7.27 -16.63
CA PRO A 55 35.99 -7.09 -17.94
C PRO A 55 34.47 -7.31 -17.82
N VAL A 56 33.68 -6.45 -18.42
CA VAL A 56 32.23 -6.56 -18.49
C VAL A 56 31.87 -6.92 -19.93
N ASP A 57 30.95 -7.88 -20.10
CA ASP A 57 30.40 -8.22 -21.41
C ASP A 57 29.55 -7.05 -21.90
N SER A 58 29.93 -6.49 -23.06
CA SER A 58 29.25 -5.36 -23.69
C SER A 58 27.97 -5.72 -24.43
N THR A 59 27.49 -6.96 -24.31
CA THR A 59 26.23 -7.36 -24.93
C THR A 59 25.11 -6.48 -24.35
N PRO A 60 24.39 -5.69 -25.16
CA PRO A 60 23.29 -4.88 -24.65
C PRO A 60 22.29 -5.81 -23.95
N THR A 61 22.11 -5.65 -22.67
CA THR A 61 21.02 -6.32 -21.95
C THR A 61 19.72 -5.86 -22.58
N GLU A 62 18.96 -6.78 -23.15
CA GLU A 62 17.60 -6.45 -23.61
C GLU A 62 16.87 -5.72 -22.50
N LEU A 63 16.35 -4.53 -22.81
CA LEU A 63 15.53 -3.75 -21.89
C LEU A 63 14.25 -4.53 -21.61
N ARG A 64 14.32 -5.52 -20.71
CA ARG A 64 13.13 -6.17 -20.15
C ARG A 64 12.65 -5.33 -18.98
N LEU A 65 11.35 -5.11 -18.93
CA LEU A 65 10.73 -4.53 -17.76
C LEU A 65 11.09 -5.42 -16.56
N GLY A 66 11.82 -4.85 -15.60
CA GLY A 66 12.15 -5.51 -14.35
C GLY A 66 10.92 -5.77 -13.50
N VAL A 67 11.10 -6.49 -12.44
CA VAL A 67 10.08 -6.72 -11.42
C VAL A 67 10.57 -6.09 -10.12
N VAL A 68 9.67 -5.44 -9.40
CA VAL A 68 9.93 -4.95 -8.05
C VAL A 68 9.24 -5.86 -7.06
N VAL A 69 10.03 -6.40 -6.14
CA VAL A 69 9.54 -7.20 -5.01
C VAL A 69 9.70 -6.36 -3.74
N THR A 70 8.59 -5.99 -3.11
CA THR A 70 8.60 -5.27 -1.83
C THR A 70 8.29 -6.24 -0.70
N VAL A 71 9.21 -6.41 0.24
CA VAL A 71 9.08 -7.28 1.40
C VAL A 71 8.82 -6.43 2.63
N ILE A 72 7.75 -6.73 3.37
CA ILE A 72 7.32 -5.99 4.57
C ILE A 72 7.09 -6.97 5.71
N ALA A 73 7.60 -6.64 6.91
CA ALA A 73 7.34 -7.41 8.12
C ALA A 73 7.56 -6.55 9.38
N ARG A 74 6.95 -6.92 10.50
CA ARG A 74 7.25 -6.29 11.81
C ARG A 74 8.70 -6.47 12.22
N GLN A 75 9.26 -7.63 11.94
CA GLN A 75 10.68 -7.96 12.09
C GLN A 75 11.12 -8.72 10.86
N LEU A 76 12.25 -8.37 10.31
CA LEU A 76 12.82 -9.02 9.15
C LEU A 76 14.22 -9.52 9.49
N THR A 77 14.39 -10.83 9.43
CA THR A 77 15.68 -11.47 9.72
C THR A 77 16.50 -11.67 8.44
N PRO A 78 17.83 -11.89 8.55
CA PRO A 78 18.64 -12.27 7.40
C PRO A 78 18.16 -13.54 6.71
N ALA A 79 17.59 -14.49 7.48
CA ALA A 79 17.04 -15.74 6.94
C ALA A 79 15.77 -15.52 6.11
N ASP A 80 14.98 -14.48 6.43
CA ASP A 80 13.80 -14.13 5.65
C ASP A 80 14.22 -13.54 4.29
N LEU A 81 15.17 -12.61 4.28
CA LEU A 81 15.71 -12.07 3.03
C LEU A 81 16.42 -13.15 2.20
N ALA A 82 17.19 -14.04 2.82
CA ALA A 82 17.82 -15.16 2.13
C ALA A 82 16.76 -16.05 1.45
N SER A 83 15.65 -16.38 2.16
CA SER A 83 14.58 -17.21 1.59
C SER A 83 13.92 -16.54 0.38
N VAL A 84 13.74 -15.21 0.39
CA VAL A 84 13.22 -14.46 -0.76
C VAL A 84 14.24 -14.49 -1.91
N ALA A 85 15.52 -14.27 -1.61
CA ALA A 85 16.58 -14.30 -2.62
C ALA A 85 16.74 -15.68 -3.26
N ASP A 86 16.66 -16.75 -2.47
CA ASP A 86 16.73 -18.15 -2.95
C ASP A 86 15.58 -18.43 -3.94
N VAL A 87 14.37 -17.96 -3.65
CA VAL A 87 13.22 -18.11 -4.58
C VAL A 87 13.47 -17.34 -5.87
N ILE A 88 13.90 -16.08 -5.78
CA ILE A 88 14.20 -15.25 -6.96
C ILE A 88 15.26 -15.93 -7.83
N ALA A 89 16.35 -16.43 -7.23
CA ALA A 89 17.39 -17.15 -7.95
C ALA A 89 16.89 -18.49 -8.53
N GLY A 90 16.01 -19.18 -7.81
CA GLY A 90 15.42 -20.45 -8.24
C GLY A 90 14.59 -20.38 -9.51
N VAL A 91 13.97 -19.22 -9.78
CA VAL A 91 13.25 -18.93 -11.05
C VAL A 91 14.13 -18.22 -12.09
N GLY A 92 15.44 -18.19 -11.88
CA GLY A 92 16.40 -17.57 -12.82
C GLY A 92 16.50 -16.06 -12.72
N GLY A 93 15.90 -15.44 -11.69
CA GLY A 93 15.97 -14.01 -11.46
C GLY A 93 17.30 -13.60 -10.82
N ASN A 94 17.70 -12.35 -11.08
CA ASN A 94 18.80 -11.67 -10.41
C ASN A 94 18.28 -10.49 -9.63
N ILE A 95 18.82 -10.26 -8.43
CA ILE A 95 18.52 -9.07 -7.63
C ILE A 95 19.56 -8.00 -7.99
N ASP A 96 19.15 -7.01 -8.76
CA ASP A 96 20.02 -5.94 -9.23
C ASP A 96 20.24 -4.87 -8.14
N ARG A 97 19.21 -4.66 -7.29
CA ARG A 97 19.25 -3.66 -6.23
C ARG A 97 18.40 -4.05 -5.04
N ILE A 98 18.89 -3.72 -3.84
CA ILE A 98 18.12 -3.80 -2.60
C ILE A 98 18.10 -2.42 -1.95
N LEU A 99 16.89 -1.86 -1.78
CA LEU A 99 16.67 -0.57 -1.15
C LEU A 99 15.84 -0.74 0.12
N ARG A 100 16.32 -0.24 1.25
CA ARG A 100 15.51 -0.19 2.46
C ARG A 100 14.53 0.97 2.40
N LEU A 101 13.22 0.66 2.46
CA LEU A 101 12.16 1.66 2.49
C LEU A 101 11.83 2.10 3.93
N SER A 102 11.86 1.17 4.88
CA SER A 102 11.52 1.44 6.28
C SER A 102 12.24 0.51 7.25
N ARG A 103 12.33 0.94 8.50
CA ARG A 103 12.71 0.11 9.64
C ARG A 103 11.83 0.34 10.88
N TYR A 104 10.84 1.22 10.79
CA TYR A 104 9.87 1.51 11.82
C TYR A 104 8.58 2.09 11.19
N PRO A 105 7.40 1.73 11.64
CA PRO A 105 7.10 0.69 12.65
C PRO A 105 7.27 -0.73 12.11
N VAL A 106 7.48 -0.89 10.81
CA VAL A 106 7.77 -2.16 10.12
C VAL A 106 9.06 -2.05 9.35
N PHE A 107 9.72 -3.19 9.15
CA PHE A 107 10.82 -3.29 8.20
C PHE A 107 10.27 -3.46 6.79
N SER A 108 10.78 -2.69 5.85
CA SER A 108 10.45 -2.84 4.43
C SER A 108 11.68 -2.69 3.57
N TYR A 109 11.83 -3.63 2.62
CA TYR A 109 12.87 -3.63 1.60
C TYR A 109 12.24 -3.79 0.23
N GLU A 110 12.75 -3.03 -0.72
CA GLU A 110 12.45 -3.12 -2.13
C GLU A 110 13.62 -3.79 -2.85
N LEU A 111 13.33 -4.83 -3.61
CA LEU A 111 14.27 -5.56 -4.43
C LEU A 111 13.91 -5.33 -5.90
N THR A 112 14.81 -4.77 -6.68
CA THR A 112 14.68 -4.69 -8.14
C THR A 112 15.23 -5.98 -8.70
N VAL A 113 14.43 -6.69 -9.50
CA VAL A 113 14.72 -8.03 -10.02
C VAL A 113 14.70 -8.01 -11.54
N SER A 114 15.71 -8.59 -12.16
CA SER A 114 15.77 -8.87 -13.60
C SER A 114 15.80 -10.37 -13.86
N GLY A 115 15.55 -10.79 -15.08
CA GLY A 115 15.69 -12.17 -15.53
C GLY A 115 14.52 -13.11 -15.18
N ALA A 116 13.59 -12.74 -14.32
CA ALA A 116 12.42 -13.54 -13.95
C ALA A 116 11.10 -12.88 -14.36
N GLY A 117 10.09 -13.69 -14.66
CA GLY A 117 8.73 -13.24 -14.96
C GLY A 117 7.94 -12.94 -13.67
N ILE A 118 7.02 -11.96 -13.73
CA ILE A 118 6.20 -11.57 -12.58
C ILE A 118 5.29 -12.71 -12.11
N ASP A 119 4.73 -13.49 -13.02
CA ASP A 119 3.80 -14.58 -12.70
C ASP A 119 4.53 -15.75 -12.01
N GLU A 120 5.73 -16.09 -12.45
CA GLU A 120 6.59 -17.10 -11.83
C GLU A 120 6.97 -16.68 -10.42
N LEU A 121 7.44 -15.43 -10.25
CA LEU A 121 7.78 -14.88 -8.94
C LEU A 121 6.57 -14.84 -8.00
N ARG A 122 5.37 -14.52 -8.51
CA ARG A 122 4.16 -14.46 -7.70
C ARG A 122 3.79 -15.83 -7.14
N VAL A 123 3.83 -16.87 -7.95
CA VAL A 123 3.52 -18.25 -7.52
C VAL A 123 4.47 -18.72 -6.42
N GLU A 124 5.78 -18.56 -6.62
CA GLU A 124 6.79 -19.08 -5.71
C GLU A 124 6.94 -18.26 -4.42
N LEU A 125 6.79 -16.92 -4.51
CA LEU A 125 6.93 -16.04 -3.35
C LEU A 125 5.72 -16.09 -2.41
N VAL A 126 4.50 -16.40 -2.91
CA VAL A 126 3.31 -16.56 -2.05
C VAL A 126 3.52 -17.61 -0.97
N GLU A 127 4.08 -18.79 -1.33
CA GLU A 127 4.35 -19.84 -0.36
C GLU A 127 5.42 -19.42 0.66
N THR A 128 6.44 -18.72 0.22
CA THR A 128 7.49 -18.18 1.10
C THR A 128 6.94 -17.11 2.04
N ALA A 129 6.08 -16.21 1.53
CA ALA A 129 5.38 -15.21 2.31
C ALA A 129 4.57 -15.84 3.46
N ARG A 130 3.78 -16.89 3.14
CA ARG A 130 2.98 -17.63 4.13
C ARG A 130 3.84 -18.32 5.19
N ARG A 131 4.88 -19.06 4.78
CA ARG A 131 5.76 -19.79 5.70
C ARG A 131 6.55 -18.89 6.63
N ARG A 132 6.95 -17.72 6.15
CA ARG A 132 7.79 -16.76 6.87
C ARG A 132 7.01 -15.64 7.55
N ASN A 133 5.68 -15.62 7.37
CA ASN A 133 4.81 -14.53 7.83
C ASN A 133 5.32 -13.16 7.35
N LEU A 134 5.57 -13.07 6.05
CA LEU A 134 5.98 -11.85 5.35
C LEU A 134 4.83 -11.35 4.49
N ASP A 135 4.70 -10.04 4.36
CA ASP A 135 3.90 -9.41 3.32
C ASP A 135 4.83 -9.15 2.13
N ILE A 136 4.45 -9.64 0.95
CA ILE A 136 5.25 -9.48 -0.27
C ILE A 136 4.36 -8.89 -1.36
N ALA A 137 4.75 -7.73 -1.87
CA ALA A 137 4.14 -7.10 -3.04
C ALA A 137 5.04 -7.29 -4.26
N ILE A 138 4.45 -7.65 -5.40
CA ILE A 138 5.17 -7.89 -6.65
C ILE A 138 4.54 -7.05 -7.75
N GLN A 139 5.32 -6.18 -8.38
CA GLN A 139 4.86 -5.26 -9.39
C GLN A 139 5.87 -5.21 -10.57
N HIS A 140 5.39 -4.85 -11.75
CA HIS A 140 6.30 -4.49 -12.83
C HIS A 140 7.09 -3.23 -12.46
N ASP A 141 8.40 -3.23 -12.70
CA ASP A 141 9.19 -2.01 -12.62
C ASP A 141 8.90 -1.12 -13.83
N GLY A 142 8.98 0.18 -13.63
CA GLY A 142 8.82 1.16 -14.70
C GLY A 142 7.87 2.30 -14.36
N LEU A 143 7.49 3.04 -15.41
CA LEU A 143 6.67 4.25 -15.27
C LEU A 143 5.26 3.95 -14.75
N GLY A 144 4.68 2.79 -15.11
CA GLY A 144 3.34 2.39 -14.67
C GLY A 144 3.21 2.37 -13.14
N ARG A 145 4.18 1.80 -12.42
CA ARG A 145 4.18 1.77 -10.94
C ARG A 145 4.21 3.18 -10.33
N ARG A 146 4.84 4.14 -10.99
CA ARG A 146 4.97 5.53 -10.54
C ARG A 146 3.85 6.43 -11.03
N SER A 147 2.94 5.90 -11.84
CA SER A 147 1.84 6.66 -12.42
C SER A 147 0.55 6.60 -11.62
N GLN A 148 0.53 5.94 -10.47
CA GLN A 148 -0.64 5.88 -9.59
C GLN A 148 -1.10 7.28 -9.18
N ARG A 149 -2.41 7.54 -9.28
CA ARG A 149 -2.99 8.88 -9.08
C ARG A 149 -4.26 8.91 -8.26
N LEU A 150 -4.97 7.79 -8.15
CA LEU A 150 -6.19 7.67 -7.36
C LEU A 150 -6.06 6.51 -6.38
N VAL A 151 -6.40 6.75 -5.12
CA VAL A 151 -6.55 5.71 -4.10
C VAL A 151 -8.00 5.68 -3.64
N VAL A 152 -8.61 4.50 -3.70
CA VAL A 152 -9.98 4.26 -3.21
C VAL A 152 -9.90 3.28 -2.04
N LEU A 153 -10.36 3.72 -0.86
CA LEU A 153 -10.28 2.93 0.37
C LEU A 153 -11.68 2.50 0.81
N ASP A 154 -11.79 1.28 1.31
CA ASP A 154 -12.86 0.94 2.23
C ASP A 154 -12.70 1.69 3.55
N VAL A 155 -13.75 1.76 4.34
CA VAL A 155 -13.76 2.51 5.61
C VAL A 155 -13.72 1.57 6.80
N ASP A 156 -14.77 0.77 6.98
CA ASP A 156 -14.92 -0.11 8.13
C ASP A 156 -13.80 -1.16 8.13
N SER A 157 -13.13 -1.34 9.26
CA SER A 157 -11.97 -2.25 9.42
C SER A 157 -10.76 -1.97 8.49
N THR A 158 -10.83 -0.94 7.64
CA THR A 158 -9.74 -0.51 6.75
C THR A 158 -9.20 0.88 7.10
N LEU A 159 -9.93 1.97 6.82
CA LEU A 159 -9.54 3.33 7.21
C LEU A 159 -9.72 3.57 8.71
N ILE A 160 -10.75 2.98 9.29
CA ILE A 160 -11.04 2.94 10.72
C ILE A 160 -10.97 1.50 11.24
N ARG A 161 -10.76 1.34 12.56
CA ARG A 161 -10.74 0.03 13.22
C ARG A 161 -12.13 -0.49 13.56
N ASN A 162 -13.13 0.38 13.53
CA ASN A 162 -14.49 0.12 13.94
C ASN A 162 -15.35 -0.38 12.77
N GLU A 163 -16.45 -1.02 13.12
CA GLU A 163 -17.62 -1.21 12.26
C GLU A 163 -18.67 -0.16 12.68
N VAL A 164 -19.02 0.79 11.82
CA VAL A 164 -19.91 1.90 12.19
C VAL A 164 -21.30 1.44 12.62
N ILE A 165 -21.80 0.33 12.05
CA ILE A 165 -23.10 -0.22 12.43
C ILE A 165 -23.08 -0.80 13.85
N GLU A 166 -21.94 -1.33 14.32
CA GLU A 166 -21.78 -1.82 15.70
C GLU A 166 -21.77 -0.65 16.69
N LEU A 167 -21.13 0.45 16.34
CA LEU A 167 -21.15 1.66 17.18
C LEU A 167 -22.56 2.22 17.34
N LEU A 168 -23.36 2.21 16.27
CA LEU A 168 -24.76 2.60 16.34
C LEU A 168 -25.62 1.58 17.13
N ALA A 169 -25.35 0.29 16.98
CA ALA A 169 -26.02 -0.77 17.72
C ALA A 169 -25.80 -0.63 19.24
N ALA A 170 -24.59 -0.28 19.66
CA ALA A 170 -24.27 -0.01 21.05
C ALA A 170 -25.10 1.14 21.62
N GLU A 171 -25.28 2.23 20.87
CA GLU A 171 -26.13 3.36 21.25
C GLU A 171 -27.63 3.00 21.26
N ALA A 172 -28.05 2.04 20.43
CA ALA A 172 -29.43 1.54 20.38
C ALA A 172 -29.71 0.40 21.38
N GLY A 173 -28.67 -0.18 21.99
CA GLY A 173 -28.79 -1.34 22.88
C GLY A 173 -29.23 -2.62 22.16
N CYS A 174 -28.84 -2.77 20.88
CA CYS A 174 -29.22 -3.91 20.03
C CYS A 174 -28.02 -4.68 19.43
N GLU A 175 -26.85 -4.62 20.10
CA GLU A 175 -25.61 -5.24 19.64
C GLU A 175 -25.75 -6.73 19.36
N GLU A 176 -26.42 -7.47 20.26
CA GLU A 176 -26.61 -8.92 20.10
C GLU A 176 -27.43 -9.25 18.86
N GLN A 177 -28.50 -8.48 18.58
CA GLN A 177 -29.36 -8.69 17.42
C GLN A 177 -28.60 -8.37 16.11
N VAL A 178 -27.85 -7.26 16.09
CA VAL A 178 -27.02 -6.88 14.94
C VAL A 178 -25.92 -7.92 14.68
N ALA A 179 -25.28 -8.43 15.73
CA ALA A 179 -24.28 -9.49 15.60
C ALA A 179 -24.86 -10.80 15.06
N ALA A 180 -26.08 -11.17 15.49
CA ALA A 180 -26.76 -12.37 14.99
C ALA A 180 -27.06 -12.25 13.48
N ILE A 181 -27.58 -11.10 13.01
CA ILE A 181 -27.86 -10.86 11.59
C ILE A 181 -26.55 -10.87 10.78
N THR A 182 -25.48 -10.27 11.31
CA THR A 182 -24.15 -10.27 10.68
C THR A 182 -23.64 -11.70 10.51
N THR A 183 -23.79 -12.54 11.54
CA THR A 183 -23.39 -13.95 11.48
C THR A 183 -24.17 -14.73 10.43
N ALA A 184 -25.50 -14.55 10.36
CA ALA A 184 -26.34 -15.18 9.34
C ALA A 184 -25.97 -14.75 7.91
N ALA A 185 -25.68 -13.45 7.71
CA ALA A 185 -25.21 -12.94 6.43
C ALA A 185 -23.85 -13.54 6.03
N MET A 186 -22.92 -13.68 6.98
CA MET A 186 -21.61 -14.31 6.74
C MET A 186 -21.73 -15.82 6.45
N ALA A 187 -22.77 -16.48 6.98
CA ALA A 187 -23.08 -17.87 6.64
C ALA A 187 -23.77 -18.03 5.28
N GLY A 188 -24.13 -16.93 4.60
CA GLY A 188 -24.82 -16.93 3.32
C GLY A 188 -26.33 -17.17 3.41
N GLU A 189 -26.91 -17.07 4.60
CA GLU A 189 -28.36 -17.23 4.85
C GLU A 189 -29.16 -15.99 4.45
N LEU A 190 -28.50 -14.82 4.43
CA LEU A 190 -29.05 -13.54 4.01
C LEU A 190 -28.13 -12.91 2.96
N ASP A 191 -28.73 -12.25 1.97
CA ASP A 191 -27.94 -11.39 1.09
C ASP A 191 -27.53 -10.09 1.80
N PHE A 192 -26.52 -9.41 1.24
CA PHE A 192 -25.93 -8.22 1.85
C PHE A 192 -26.95 -7.10 2.09
N GLU A 193 -27.81 -6.80 1.09
CA GLU A 193 -28.78 -5.71 1.20
C GLU A 193 -29.87 -6.03 2.23
N ALA A 194 -30.40 -7.27 2.22
CA ALA A 194 -31.40 -7.70 3.20
C ALA A 194 -30.83 -7.62 4.64
N ALA A 195 -29.63 -8.13 4.85
CA ALA A 195 -28.96 -8.07 6.15
C ALA A 195 -28.67 -6.63 6.60
N LEU A 196 -28.25 -5.73 5.69
CA LEU A 196 -28.04 -4.33 6.01
C LEU A 196 -29.36 -3.66 6.43
N ARG A 197 -30.44 -3.84 5.66
CA ARG A 197 -31.76 -3.27 5.97
C ARG A 197 -32.33 -3.78 7.30
N GLU A 198 -32.18 -5.09 7.59
CA GLU A 198 -32.58 -5.65 8.88
C GLU A 198 -31.83 -5.02 10.05
N ARG A 199 -30.50 -4.86 9.94
CA ARG A 199 -29.70 -4.21 10.98
C ARG A 199 -30.08 -2.73 11.15
N VAL A 200 -30.33 -2.01 10.05
CA VAL A 200 -30.73 -0.59 10.10
C VAL A 200 -32.10 -0.42 10.76
N ARG A 201 -33.07 -1.34 10.56
CA ARG A 201 -34.38 -1.31 11.24
C ARG A 201 -34.23 -1.34 12.76
N LEU A 202 -33.27 -2.07 13.29
CA LEU A 202 -33.00 -2.12 14.73
C LEU A 202 -32.52 -0.78 15.31
N LEU A 203 -32.03 0.13 14.46
CA LEU A 203 -31.55 1.47 14.85
C LEU A 203 -32.66 2.51 14.86
N ALA A 204 -33.90 2.15 14.53
CA ALA A 204 -35.02 3.07 14.49
C ALA A 204 -35.22 3.80 15.84
N GLY A 205 -35.42 5.12 15.77
CA GLY A 205 -35.62 5.96 16.95
C GLY A 205 -34.36 6.56 17.56
N LEU A 206 -33.15 6.13 17.14
CA LEU A 206 -31.91 6.81 17.54
C LEU A 206 -31.95 8.27 17.12
N ASP A 207 -31.55 9.16 18.02
CA ASP A 207 -31.48 10.60 17.76
C ASP A 207 -30.05 11.03 17.34
N GLU A 208 -29.94 12.27 16.87
CA GLU A 208 -28.69 12.85 16.42
C GLU A 208 -27.61 12.87 17.52
N LEU A 209 -27.99 12.97 18.80
CA LEU A 209 -27.01 12.93 19.91
C LEU A 209 -26.41 11.54 20.06
N ALA A 210 -27.22 10.47 19.92
CA ALA A 210 -26.72 9.11 19.91
C ALA A 210 -25.78 8.85 18.74
N MET A 211 -26.12 9.34 17.54
CA MET A 211 -25.22 9.26 16.39
C MET A 211 -23.92 10.04 16.60
N ALA A 212 -23.97 11.20 17.25
CA ALA A 212 -22.78 11.97 17.58
C ALA A 212 -21.89 11.25 18.60
N ARG A 213 -22.48 10.55 19.61
CA ARG A 213 -21.70 9.71 20.55
C ARG A 213 -21.06 8.54 19.81
N ALA A 214 -21.81 7.82 18.96
CA ALA A 214 -21.23 6.74 18.14
C ALA A 214 -20.03 7.26 17.32
N ARG A 215 -20.17 8.42 16.68
CA ARG A 215 -19.10 9.06 15.91
C ARG A 215 -17.86 9.40 16.77
N SER A 216 -18.02 9.82 18.02
CA SER A 216 -16.90 10.12 18.91
C SER A 216 -16.07 8.89 19.30
N HIS A 217 -16.59 7.68 19.05
CA HIS A 217 -15.89 6.42 19.27
C HIS A 217 -15.14 5.90 18.05
N LEU A 218 -15.17 6.63 16.91
CA LEU A 218 -14.36 6.27 15.76
C LEU A 218 -12.88 6.28 16.12
N ARG A 219 -12.16 5.27 15.62
CA ARG A 219 -10.70 5.16 15.77
C ARG A 219 -10.10 4.88 14.41
N LEU A 220 -9.19 5.72 13.97
CA LEU A 220 -8.45 5.50 12.73
C LEU A 220 -7.58 4.26 12.82
N SER A 221 -7.34 3.62 11.70
CA SER A 221 -6.27 2.64 11.59
C SER A 221 -4.92 3.31 11.80
N PRO A 222 -3.96 2.66 12.50
CA PRO A 222 -2.64 3.22 12.71
C PRO A 222 -2.00 3.66 11.38
N GLY A 223 -1.44 4.86 11.35
CA GLY A 223 -0.83 5.43 10.17
C GLY A 223 -1.80 6.00 9.13
N ALA A 224 -3.11 6.00 9.35
CA ALA A 224 -4.10 6.50 8.39
C ALA A 224 -3.90 7.98 8.07
N ARG A 225 -3.67 8.83 9.08
CA ARG A 225 -3.40 10.27 8.84
C ARG A 225 -2.12 10.48 8.03
N THR A 226 -1.05 9.79 8.39
CA THR A 226 0.22 9.84 7.66
C THR A 226 0.07 9.36 6.23
N PHE A 227 -0.69 8.28 6.01
CA PHE A 227 -0.99 7.76 4.69
C PHE A 227 -1.70 8.81 3.83
N ILE A 228 -2.86 9.30 4.28
CA ILE A 228 -3.66 10.29 3.55
C ILE A 228 -2.85 11.55 3.28
N ARG A 229 -2.19 12.12 4.29
CA ARG A 229 -1.36 13.34 4.16
C ARG A 229 -0.24 13.15 3.14
N THR A 230 0.44 12.00 3.15
CA THR A 230 1.52 11.71 2.19
C THR A 230 0.99 11.56 0.77
N LEU A 231 -0.13 10.86 0.58
CA LEU A 231 -0.78 10.75 -0.73
C LEU A 231 -1.15 12.12 -1.30
N ARG A 232 -1.70 13.00 -0.48
CA ARG A 232 -2.05 14.37 -0.90
C ARG A 232 -0.82 15.16 -1.33
N ARG A 233 0.29 15.09 -0.58
CA ARG A 233 1.57 15.71 -0.97
C ARG A 233 2.09 15.20 -2.31
N LEU A 234 1.85 13.93 -2.60
CA LEU A 234 2.21 13.29 -3.86
C LEU A 234 1.23 13.61 -5.00
N GLY A 235 0.14 14.34 -4.71
CA GLY A 235 -0.85 14.76 -5.70
C GLY A 235 -1.87 13.68 -6.06
N PHE A 236 -2.04 12.65 -5.22
CA PHE A 236 -3.10 11.66 -5.40
C PHE A 236 -4.48 12.25 -5.14
N ARG A 237 -5.47 11.78 -5.86
CA ARG A 237 -6.87 11.85 -5.49
C ARG A 237 -7.22 10.72 -4.54
N ILE A 238 -8.08 10.99 -3.57
CA ILE A 238 -8.42 10.05 -2.53
C ILE A 238 -9.94 9.95 -2.43
N ALA A 239 -10.45 8.72 -2.50
CA ALA A 239 -11.85 8.42 -2.30
C ALA A 239 -12.02 7.37 -1.19
N ILE A 240 -13.12 7.47 -0.46
CA ILE A 240 -13.58 6.43 0.47
C ILE A 240 -14.93 5.90 0.02
N VAL A 241 -15.09 4.57 0.07
CA VAL A 241 -16.32 3.88 -0.36
C VAL A 241 -16.68 2.85 0.69
N SER A 242 -17.81 3.06 1.41
CA SER A 242 -18.18 2.25 2.56
C SER A 242 -19.55 1.59 2.39
N GLY A 243 -19.69 0.37 2.89
CA GLY A 243 -20.98 -0.26 3.17
C GLY A 243 -21.67 0.31 4.42
N GLY A 244 -21.01 1.19 5.17
CA GLY A 244 -21.57 1.95 6.30
C GLY A 244 -22.40 3.15 5.87
N PHE A 245 -22.29 4.29 6.56
CA PHE A 245 -23.23 5.40 6.42
C PHE A 245 -22.56 6.75 6.16
N THR A 246 -23.23 7.58 5.34
CA THR A 246 -22.76 8.93 4.93
C THR A 246 -22.45 9.84 6.11
N TYR A 247 -23.22 9.75 7.19
CA TYR A 247 -22.97 10.52 8.41
C TYR A 247 -21.54 10.37 8.95
N PHE A 248 -20.95 9.18 8.84
CA PHE A 248 -19.58 8.90 9.28
C PHE A 248 -18.56 9.19 8.18
N THR A 249 -18.84 8.80 6.95
CA THR A 249 -17.89 9.02 5.85
C THR A 249 -17.73 10.50 5.50
N ASP A 250 -18.76 11.31 5.63
CA ASP A 250 -18.66 12.76 5.45
C ASP A 250 -17.81 13.41 6.54
N HIS A 251 -17.93 12.93 7.80
CA HIS A 251 -17.07 13.38 8.88
C HIS A 251 -15.60 13.04 8.60
N LEU A 252 -15.31 11.78 8.24
CA LEU A 252 -13.96 11.34 7.89
C LEU A 252 -13.40 12.13 6.69
N ARG A 253 -14.22 12.37 5.67
CA ARG A 253 -13.84 13.16 4.51
C ARG A 253 -13.38 14.56 4.90
N HIS A 254 -14.10 15.24 5.78
CA HIS A 254 -13.74 16.58 6.26
C HIS A 254 -12.50 16.55 7.16
N GLN A 255 -12.42 15.61 8.10
CA GLN A 255 -11.32 15.50 9.06
C GLN A 255 -9.98 15.15 8.41
N LEU A 256 -10.00 14.34 7.35
CA LEU A 256 -8.80 13.86 6.67
C LEU A 256 -8.55 14.56 5.33
N ASP A 257 -9.40 15.53 4.95
CA ASP A 257 -9.32 16.25 3.67
C ASP A 257 -9.31 15.28 2.46
N ILE A 258 -10.28 14.36 2.43
CA ILE A 258 -10.49 13.36 1.37
C ILE A 258 -11.35 13.98 0.27
N ASP A 259 -11.04 13.70 -1.01
CA ASP A 259 -11.72 14.33 -2.16
C ASP A 259 -13.16 13.80 -2.32
N HIS A 260 -13.37 12.48 -2.24
CA HIS A 260 -14.67 11.85 -2.47
C HIS A 260 -15.04 10.88 -1.34
N ALA A 261 -16.33 10.82 -1.00
CA ALA A 261 -16.86 9.86 -0.03
C ALA A 261 -18.22 9.32 -0.48
N PHE A 262 -18.41 8.01 -0.39
CA PHE A 262 -19.64 7.33 -0.77
C PHE A 262 -19.99 6.28 0.28
N ALA A 263 -21.25 6.28 0.70
CA ALA A 263 -21.79 5.30 1.64
C ALA A 263 -23.31 5.25 1.51
N ASN A 264 -23.95 4.39 2.31
CA ASN A 264 -25.42 4.36 2.39
C ASN A 264 -25.93 5.56 3.18
N GLU A 265 -27.09 6.07 2.80
CA GLU A 265 -27.74 7.17 3.48
C GLU A 265 -28.83 6.64 4.42
N LEU A 266 -28.74 7.04 5.71
CA LEU A 266 -29.78 6.73 6.70
C LEU A 266 -30.93 7.72 6.58
N GLU A 267 -32.16 7.24 6.58
CA GLU A 267 -33.33 8.13 6.60
C GLU A 267 -33.52 8.75 8.00
N ILE A 268 -33.53 10.09 8.07
CA ILE A 268 -33.72 10.84 9.30
C ILE A 268 -34.99 11.69 9.17
N VAL A 269 -35.92 11.49 10.07
CA VAL A 269 -37.16 12.30 10.15
C VAL A 269 -37.28 12.88 11.56
N ASN A 270 -37.47 14.19 11.65
CA ASN A 270 -37.58 14.91 12.93
C ASN A 270 -36.39 14.66 13.88
N GLY A 271 -35.16 14.57 13.34
CA GLY A 271 -33.93 14.34 14.11
C GLY A 271 -33.76 12.91 14.66
N ARG A 272 -34.49 11.93 14.11
CA ARG A 272 -34.40 10.52 14.49
C ARG A 272 -34.30 9.63 13.27
N LEU A 273 -33.55 8.52 13.43
CA LEU A 273 -33.50 7.46 12.42
C LEU A 273 -34.88 6.80 12.30
N THR A 274 -35.33 6.61 11.07
CA THR A 274 -36.57 5.87 10.80
C THR A 274 -36.37 4.34 10.83
N GLY A 275 -35.13 3.89 10.66
CA GLY A 275 -34.78 2.49 10.44
C GLY A 275 -34.75 2.10 8.96
N GLU A 276 -34.82 3.08 8.05
CA GLU A 276 -34.77 2.84 6.60
C GLU A 276 -33.54 3.52 5.96
N LEU A 277 -33.18 3.06 4.75
CA LEU A 277 -32.13 3.62 3.92
C LEU A 277 -32.73 4.41 2.78
N VAL A 278 -32.06 5.50 2.41
CA VAL A 278 -32.38 6.34 1.24
C VAL A 278 -31.48 5.93 0.06
N GLY A 279 -32.09 5.75 -1.11
CA GLY A 279 -31.35 5.49 -2.34
C GLY A 279 -30.80 4.05 -2.48
N PRO A 280 -29.88 3.85 -3.43
CA PRO A 280 -29.29 2.54 -3.71
C PRO A 280 -28.25 2.15 -2.66
N VAL A 281 -28.24 0.84 -2.31
CA VAL A 281 -27.26 0.31 -1.36
C VAL A 281 -25.85 0.21 -1.99
N VAL A 282 -24.85 0.59 -1.23
CA VAL A 282 -23.45 0.43 -1.59
C VAL A 282 -23.00 -0.99 -1.22
N ASP A 283 -23.24 -1.90 -2.14
CA ASP A 283 -22.82 -3.29 -2.09
C ASP A 283 -21.45 -3.51 -2.75
N ARG A 284 -21.02 -4.76 -2.81
CA ARG A 284 -19.78 -5.19 -3.46
C ARG A 284 -19.65 -4.69 -4.90
N ARG A 285 -20.71 -4.80 -5.71
CA ARG A 285 -20.72 -4.37 -7.11
C ARG A 285 -20.67 -2.84 -7.22
N ARG A 286 -21.45 -2.16 -6.37
CA ARG A 286 -21.49 -0.70 -6.34
C ARG A 286 -20.14 -0.11 -5.97
N LYS A 287 -19.36 -0.71 -5.07
CA LYS A 287 -18.01 -0.28 -4.75
C LYS A 287 -17.11 -0.24 -6.00
N ALA A 288 -17.14 -1.28 -6.82
CA ALA A 288 -16.37 -1.32 -8.07
C ALA A 288 -16.87 -0.30 -9.11
N VAL A 289 -18.17 -0.06 -9.17
CA VAL A 289 -18.75 0.97 -10.04
C VAL A 289 -18.31 2.36 -9.58
N LEU A 290 -18.36 2.66 -8.29
CA LEU A 290 -17.94 3.93 -7.72
C LEU A 290 -16.45 4.21 -7.96
N LEU A 291 -15.57 3.20 -7.85
CA LEU A 291 -14.17 3.36 -8.23
C LEU A 291 -14.02 3.84 -9.69
N ARG A 292 -14.75 3.21 -10.62
CA ARG A 292 -14.71 3.61 -12.04
C ARG A 292 -15.29 5.01 -12.25
N GLU A 293 -16.42 5.32 -11.61
CA GLU A 293 -17.04 6.65 -11.70
C GLU A 293 -16.10 7.76 -11.20
N VAL A 294 -15.41 7.53 -10.08
CA VAL A 294 -14.41 8.48 -9.56
C VAL A 294 -13.22 8.60 -10.50
N ALA A 295 -12.70 7.49 -11.01
CA ALA A 295 -11.61 7.49 -11.97
C ALA A 295 -11.97 8.28 -13.24
N ASP A 296 -13.18 8.09 -13.76
CA ASP A 296 -13.70 8.82 -14.92
C ASP A 296 -13.85 10.32 -14.64
N VAL A 297 -14.40 10.71 -13.48
CA VAL A 297 -14.57 12.12 -13.08
C VAL A 297 -13.23 12.83 -12.94
N GLU A 298 -12.22 12.15 -12.38
CA GLU A 298 -10.87 12.70 -12.21
C GLU A 298 -10.01 12.58 -13.48
N GLY A 299 -10.50 11.90 -14.52
CA GLY A 299 -9.76 11.66 -15.76
C GLY A 299 -8.54 10.75 -15.57
N ILE A 300 -8.61 9.81 -14.62
CA ILE A 300 -7.53 8.91 -14.25
C ILE A 300 -7.81 7.52 -14.84
N PRO A 301 -6.90 6.96 -15.66
CA PRO A 301 -7.02 5.59 -16.16
C PRO A 301 -7.06 4.56 -15.01
N LEU A 302 -7.79 3.46 -15.19
CA LEU A 302 -7.96 2.44 -14.15
C LEU A 302 -6.64 1.77 -13.73
N ASP A 303 -5.70 1.61 -14.65
CA ASP A 303 -4.35 1.10 -14.36
C ASP A 303 -3.52 2.03 -13.46
N GLN A 304 -3.96 3.28 -13.28
CA GLN A 304 -3.37 4.26 -12.36
C GLN A 304 -4.15 4.39 -11.04
N THR A 305 -5.01 3.44 -10.73
CA THR A 305 -5.80 3.42 -9.49
C THR A 305 -5.30 2.36 -8.53
N VAL A 306 -5.43 2.65 -7.23
CA VAL A 306 -5.18 1.72 -6.13
C VAL A 306 -6.47 1.54 -5.36
N ALA A 307 -6.87 0.30 -5.11
CA ALA A 307 -7.99 -0.01 -4.22
C ALA A 307 -7.47 -0.71 -2.96
N VAL A 308 -8.04 -0.37 -1.80
CA VAL A 308 -7.66 -0.95 -0.51
C VAL A 308 -8.92 -1.39 0.23
N GLY A 309 -8.95 -2.62 0.72
CA GLY A 309 -10.06 -3.16 1.49
C GLY A 309 -9.69 -4.43 2.24
N ASP A 310 -10.54 -4.85 3.20
CA ASP A 310 -10.32 -6.02 4.05
C ASP A 310 -11.34 -7.14 3.84
N GLY A 311 -12.51 -6.79 3.29
CA GLY A 311 -13.68 -7.65 3.24
C GLY A 311 -13.98 -8.28 1.88
N ALA A 312 -14.83 -9.33 1.88
CA ALA A 312 -15.31 -9.93 0.65
C ALA A 312 -16.18 -8.97 -0.21
N ASN A 313 -16.71 -7.93 0.42
CA ASN A 313 -17.42 -6.82 -0.21
C ASN A 313 -16.52 -5.88 -1.01
N ASP A 314 -15.17 -6.03 -0.91
CA ASP A 314 -14.20 -5.22 -1.64
C ASP A 314 -13.64 -5.92 -2.87
N LEU A 315 -13.84 -7.22 -2.99
CA LEU A 315 -13.20 -8.04 -4.03
C LEU A 315 -13.38 -7.50 -5.45
N ASP A 316 -14.58 -7.01 -5.81
CA ASP A 316 -14.82 -6.47 -7.14
C ASP A 316 -14.14 -5.10 -7.33
N MET A 317 -14.03 -4.31 -6.26
CA MET A 317 -13.31 -3.04 -6.26
C MET A 317 -11.79 -3.26 -6.37
N LEU A 318 -11.25 -4.22 -5.60
CA LEU A 318 -9.84 -4.61 -5.66
C LEU A 318 -9.47 -5.10 -7.07
N ALA A 319 -10.30 -5.98 -7.65
CA ALA A 319 -10.08 -6.51 -9.00
C ALA A 319 -10.25 -5.48 -10.12
N ALA A 320 -10.98 -4.38 -9.89
CA ALA A 320 -11.21 -3.34 -10.89
C ALA A 320 -10.09 -2.30 -10.94
N ALA A 321 -9.29 -2.19 -9.89
CA ALA A 321 -8.20 -1.24 -9.79
C ALA A 321 -6.95 -1.71 -10.55
N GLY A 322 -6.02 -0.78 -10.83
CA GLY A 322 -4.70 -1.11 -11.35
C GLY A 322 -3.80 -1.82 -10.32
N LEU A 323 -4.10 -1.62 -9.02
CA LEU A 323 -3.46 -2.32 -7.91
C LEU A 323 -4.47 -2.54 -6.78
N GLY A 324 -4.87 -3.78 -6.56
CA GLY A 324 -5.73 -4.19 -5.45
C GLY A 324 -4.92 -4.63 -4.23
N ILE A 325 -5.14 -3.98 -3.08
CA ILE A 325 -4.43 -4.26 -1.84
C ILE A 325 -5.40 -4.77 -0.78
N ALA A 326 -5.23 -6.00 -0.35
CA ALA A 326 -5.92 -6.58 0.80
C ALA A 326 -5.24 -6.14 2.10
N PHE A 327 -5.90 -5.31 2.91
CA PHE A 327 -5.34 -4.77 4.16
C PHE A 327 -5.95 -5.46 5.37
N ASN A 328 -5.15 -6.12 6.20
CA ASN A 328 -5.59 -6.92 7.36
C ASN A 328 -6.76 -7.88 7.03
N ALA A 329 -6.80 -8.33 5.79
CA ALA A 329 -7.94 -8.98 5.20
C ALA A 329 -8.07 -10.46 5.58
N LYS A 330 -9.28 -10.96 5.44
CA LYS A 330 -9.58 -12.39 5.54
C LYS A 330 -8.86 -13.18 4.45
N PRO A 331 -8.55 -14.50 4.68
CA PRO A 331 -7.77 -15.30 3.72
C PRO A 331 -8.29 -15.24 2.28
N ILE A 332 -9.62 -15.33 2.08
CA ILE A 332 -10.23 -15.28 0.75
C ILE A 332 -9.96 -13.97 0.00
N VAL A 333 -9.84 -12.85 0.71
CA VAL A 333 -9.54 -11.55 0.10
C VAL A 333 -8.05 -11.43 -0.20
N ARG A 334 -7.20 -11.91 0.72
CA ARG A 334 -5.74 -11.95 0.51
C ARG A 334 -5.33 -12.78 -0.70
N ASP A 335 -6.02 -13.91 -0.91
CA ASP A 335 -5.73 -14.81 -2.04
C ASP A 335 -6.21 -14.25 -3.38
N ALA A 336 -7.15 -13.28 -3.38
CA ALA A 336 -7.73 -12.69 -4.58
C ALA A 336 -7.12 -11.33 -4.97
N ALA A 337 -6.44 -10.65 -4.05
CA ALA A 337 -5.84 -9.35 -4.30
C ALA A 337 -4.44 -9.46 -4.95
N ASP A 338 -4.00 -8.40 -5.64
CA ASP A 338 -2.64 -8.34 -6.20
C ASP A 338 -1.57 -8.37 -5.12
N THR A 339 -1.87 -7.80 -3.96
CA THR A 339 -0.97 -7.69 -2.81
C THR A 339 -1.77 -7.75 -1.52
N SER A 340 -1.18 -8.32 -0.47
CA SER A 340 -1.77 -8.32 0.87
C SER A 340 -0.80 -7.75 1.90
N LEU A 341 -1.35 -6.99 2.85
CA LEU A 341 -0.65 -6.45 4.01
C LEU A 341 -1.34 -6.93 5.29
N SER A 342 -0.61 -7.68 6.11
CA SER A 342 -1.09 -8.19 7.41
C SER A 342 -0.61 -7.36 8.59
N VAL A 343 0.26 -6.38 8.34
CA VAL A 343 0.70 -5.41 9.36
C VAL A 343 -0.41 -4.38 9.61
N PRO A 344 -0.65 -3.96 10.88
CA PRO A 344 -1.80 -3.12 11.23
C PRO A 344 -1.60 -1.63 10.92
N TYR A 345 -0.62 -1.28 10.09
CA TYR A 345 -0.25 0.09 9.77
C TYR A 345 -0.65 0.43 8.35
N LEU A 346 -1.67 1.30 8.18
CA LEU A 346 -2.20 1.65 6.85
C LEU A 346 -1.14 2.37 5.99
N ASP A 347 -0.27 3.13 6.59
CA ASP A 347 0.84 3.81 5.90
C ASP A 347 1.93 2.87 5.38
N ALA A 348 1.88 1.56 5.73
CA ALA A 348 2.74 0.55 5.10
C ALA A 348 2.45 0.41 3.59
N ILE A 349 1.26 0.79 3.13
CA ILE A 349 0.93 0.87 1.70
C ILE A 349 1.87 1.81 0.95
N LEU A 350 2.37 2.87 1.59
CA LEU A 350 3.33 3.79 0.98
C LEU A 350 4.61 3.07 0.51
N PHE A 351 5.02 2.01 1.22
CA PHE A 351 6.19 1.23 0.82
C PHE A 351 5.92 0.39 -0.43
N VAL A 352 4.69 -0.12 -0.59
CA VAL A 352 4.25 -0.79 -1.83
C VAL A 352 4.28 0.19 -3.00
N LEU A 353 3.96 1.47 -2.75
CA LEU A 353 4.05 2.54 -3.74
C LEU A 353 5.49 3.09 -3.93
N GLY A 354 6.49 2.53 -3.24
CA GLY A 354 7.90 2.89 -3.37
C GLY A 354 8.33 4.13 -2.58
N VAL A 355 7.48 4.65 -1.70
CA VAL A 355 7.80 5.81 -0.85
C VAL A 355 8.61 5.37 0.36
N ARG A 356 9.71 6.08 0.67
CA ARG A 356 10.55 5.77 1.82
C ARG A 356 10.05 6.47 3.09
N ARG A 357 10.16 5.79 4.23
CA ARG A 357 9.85 6.38 5.54
C ARG A 357 10.63 7.69 5.77
N SER A 358 11.89 7.74 5.39
CA SER A 358 12.70 8.94 5.56
C SER A 358 12.21 10.14 4.75
N GLU A 359 11.56 9.91 3.60
CA GLU A 359 10.96 10.97 2.79
C GLU A 359 9.70 11.51 3.48
N VAL A 360 8.88 10.61 4.04
CA VAL A 360 7.70 10.99 4.83
C VAL A 360 8.10 11.80 6.06
N GLU A 361 9.07 11.30 6.85
CA GLU A 361 9.56 11.98 8.05
C GLU A 361 10.18 13.36 7.73
N ALA A 362 10.92 13.47 6.64
CA ALA A 362 11.49 14.75 6.21
C ALA A 362 10.40 15.76 5.79
N ALA A 363 9.36 15.31 5.09
CA ALA A 363 8.24 16.15 4.71
C ALA A 363 7.39 16.55 5.93
N ASP A 364 7.15 15.65 6.88
CA ASP A 364 6.44 15.95 8.11
C ASP A 364 7.20 16.97 8.96
N ALA A 365 8.52 16.82 9.10
CA ALA A 365 9.35 17.79 9.81
C ALA A 365 9.36 19.17 9.13
N ALA A 366 9.32 19.25 7.80
CA ALA A 366 9.24 20.51 7.06
C ALA A 366 7.92 21.25 7.29
N ASP A 367 6.82 20.52 7.47
CA ASP A 367 5.48 21.06 7.72
C ASP A 367 5.18 21.21 9.23
N HIS A 368 6.19 21.00 10.10
CA HIS A 368 6.07 21.11 11.56
C HIS A 368 5.09 20.11 12.20
N PHE A 369 4.87 18.95 11.57
CA PHE A 369 4.17 17.84 12.20
C PHE A 369 5.10 17.14 13.21
N ASP A 370 4.52 16.70 14.32
CA ASP A 370 5.24 15.90 15.30
C ASP A 370 5.78 14.60 14.70
N ARG A 371 6.82 14.06 15.35
CA ARG A 371 7.38 12.80 14.93
C ARG A 371 6.28 11.73 14.92
N TYR A 372 6.19 10.99 13.81
CA TYR A 372 5.24 9.91 13.64
C TYR A 372 5.23 8.95 14.83
N ASP A 373 4.07 8.85 15.47
CA ASP A 373 3.76 7.86 16.47
C ASP A 373 2.45 7.15 16.07
N PRO A 374 2.52 5.88 15.64
CA PRO A 374 1.35 5.17 15.14
C PRO A 374 0.28 4.93 16.21
N GLU A 375 0.61 5.04 17.51
CA GLU A 375 -0.34 4.85 18.60
C GLU A 375 -1.12 6.14 18.93
N LEU A 376 -0.52 7.31 18.66
CA LEU A 376 -1.17 8.61 18.86
C LEU A 376 -1.97 9.07 17.64
N ASP A 377 -1.70 8.49 16.46
CA ASP A 377 -2.28 8.91 15.17
C ASP A 377 -3.72 8.39 14.97
N ASP A 378 -4.28 7.63 15.92
CA ASP A 378 -5.58 6.96 15.78
C ASP A 378 -6.78 7.75 16.34
N LEU A 379 -6.54 8.87 17.04
CA LEU A 379 -7.61 9.69 17.60
C LEU A 379 -8.14 10.69 16.55
N LEU A 380 -9.46 10.73 16.40
CA LEU A 380 -10.17 11.80 15.70
C LEU A 380 -10.57 12.86 16.73
N ASP A 381 -10.30 14.14 16.41
CA ASP A 381 -10.70 15.29 17.23
C ASP A 381 -12.22 15.53 17.18
#